data_5455be456457219cf8f7f7046e5ae782
#
_entry.id   5455be456457219cf8f7f7046e5ae782
#
_cell.length_a   1.000
_cell.length_b   1.000
_cell.length_c   1.000
_cell.angle_alpha   90.00
_cell.angle_beta   90.00
_cell.angle_gamma   90.00
#
_symmetry.space_group_name_H-M   'P 1'
#
loop_
_entity.id
_entity.type
_entity.pdbx_description
1 polymer ?
#
loop_
_entity_poly.entity_id
_entity_poly.type
_entity_poly.pdbx_seq_one_letter_code
_entity_poly.pdbx_strand_id
1 'polypeptide(L)'
;ITIFYDVSAPISQGQLLSFNGKCFITLNKETIENDYYNKSALLECNIDLPIVINGRIKNIPCHVGELQSPTVIEGKVITTLDGRLEIMTESKDEINNIEIDTKFNLVGGYYELKNKYNKSGISYLYVERTLESPKEYLFEITSDNTEYTKGTTTQLTAKPTINGAIDETAHITYSSSDETVAKVDDNGIITFIAEGSVIITGTWIEQSLTDTLTLSVVAGIPDTPNYTMSITAND
;
A
#
# COMPACT_ATOMS: atom_id res chain seq x y z
N ILE A 1 4.09 29.87 -10.12
CA ILE A 1 3.65 29.95 -11.53
C ILE A 1 2.17 30.31 -11.55
N THR A 2 1.73 31.04 -12.57
CA THR A 2 0.31 31.36 -12.78
C THR A 2 -0.10 30.86 -14.14
N ILE A 3 -1.28 30.21 -14.19
CA ILE A 3 -1.91 29.76 -15.44
C ILE A 3 -3.23 30.49 -15.68
N PHE A 4 -3.56 30.66 -16.95
CA PHE A 4 -4.86 31.13 -17.42
C PHE A 4 -5.49 30.03 -18.28
N TYR A 5 -6.78 29.78 -18.12
CA TYR A 5 -7.47 28.70 -18.81
C TYR A 5 -8.94 29.06 -19.02
N ASP A 6 -9.56 28.36 -19.97
CA ASP A 6 -10.97 28.56 -20.30
C ASP A 6 -11.86 28.25 -19.08
N VAL A 7 -12.97 28.99 -18.92
CA VAL A 7 -13.91 28.81 -17.80
C VAL A 7 -14.54 27.41 -17.78
N SER A 8 -14.64 26.77 -18.94
CA SER A 8 -15.19 25.40 -19.07
C SER A 8 -14.17 24.31 -18.71
N ALA A 9 -12.88 24.65 -18.56
CA ALA A 9 -11.86 23.68 -18.17
C ALA A 9 -12.14 23.13 -16.77
N PRO A 10 -12.11 21.80 -16.57
CA PRO A 10 -12.46 21.15 -15.30
C PRO A 10 -11.31 21.23 -14.29
N ILE A 11 -10.69 22.42 -14.13
CA ILE A 11 -9.62 22.64 -13.17
C ILE A 11 -10.21 23.16 -11.86
N SER A 12 -9.91 22.44 -10.78
CA SER A 12 -10.34 22.77 -9.43
C SER A 12 -9.18 23.20 -8.54
N GLN A 13 -9.46 23.97 -7.52
CA GLN A 13 -8.48 24.27 -6.47
C GLN A 13 -8.04 22.98 -5.77
N GLY A 14 -6.76 22.84 -5.46
CA GLY A 14 -6.18 21.66 -4.83
C GLY A 14 -5.83 20.52 -5.81
N GLN A 15 -6.24 20.61 -7.06
CA GLN A 15 -5.98 19.57 -8.06
C GLN A 15 -4.49 19.52 -8.44
N LEU A 16 -3.96 18.29 -8.61
CA LEU A 16 -2.64 18.06 -9.19
C LEU A 16 -2.69 18.18 -10.73
N LEU A 17 -1.81 18.99 -11.27
CA LEU A 17 -1.63 19.17 -12.71
C LEU A 17 -0.21 18.79 -13.11
N SER A 18 -0.07 18.04 -14.22
CA SER A 18 1.24 17.70 -14.78
C SER A 18 1.50 18.54 -16.03
N PHE A 19 2.67 19.17 -16.08
CA PHE A 19 3.11 19.98 -17.22
C PHE A 19 4.64 19.90 -17.37
N ASN A 20 5.12 19.59 -18.59
CA ASN A 20 6.54 19.44 -18.91
C ASN A 20 7.33 18.54 -17.93
N GLY A 21 6.72 17.40 -17.53
CA GLY A 21 7.34 16.44 -16.62
C GLY A 21 7.40 16.88 -15.14
N LYS A 22 6.79 18.01 -14.82
CA LYS A 22 6.64 18.51 -13.45
C LYS A 22 5.20 18.41 -12.99
N CYS A 23 5.00 18.27 -11.67
CA CYS A 23 3.69 18.26 -11.04
C CYS A 23 3.48 19.54 -10.25
N PHE A 24 2.24 20.03 -10.24
CA PHE A 24 1.86 21.29 -9.58
C PHE A 24 0.52 21.12 -8.86
N ILE A 25 0.37 21.79 -7.73
CA ILE A 25 -0.90 21.91 -6.99
C ILE A 25 -1.52 23.26 -7.35
N THR A 26 -2.82 23.28 -7.68
CA THR A 26 -3.58 24.52 -7.90
C THR A 26 -3.95 25.15 -6.56
N LEU A 27 -3.42 26.34 -6.24
CA LEU A 27 -3.63 26.99 -4.94
C LEU A 27 -4.95 27.75 -4.83
N ASN A 28 -5.43 28.33 -5.95
CA ASN A 28 -6.67 29.08 -6.00
C ASN A 28 -7.32 28.94 -7.38
N LYS A 29 -8.55 29.41 -7.47
CA LYS A 29 -9.26 29.61 -8.74
C LYS A 29 -9.92 30.96 -8.70
N GLU A 30 -9.58 31.83 -9.60
CA GLU A 30 -10.18 33.17 -9.78
C GLU A 30 -10.74 33.29 -11.18
N THR A 31 -11.98 33.73 -11.32
CA THR A 31 -12.56 34.06 -12.62
C THR A 31 -12.25 35.54 -12.95
N ILE A 32 -11.72 35.79 -14.13
CA ILE A 32 -11.28 37.12 -14.55
C ILE A 32 -12.10 37.59 -15.76
N GLU A 33 -12.39 38.89 -15.78
CA GLU A 33 -12.97 39.62 -16.90
C GLU A 33 -14.17 38.94 -17.57
N ASN A 34 -15.37 39.35 -17.18
CA ASN A 34 -16.63 38.94 -17.82
C ASN A 34 -16.80 37.41 -18.00
N ASP A 35 -16.26 36.60 -17.07
CA ASP A 35 -16.38 35.14 -17.05
C ASP A 35 -15.75 34.39 -18.25
N TYR A 36 -14.78 34.99 -18.95
CA TYR A 36 -14.11 34.32 -20.08
C TYR A 36 -12.94 33.42 -19.67
N TYR A 37 -12.19 33.81 -18.63
CA TYR A 37 -11.00 33.08 -18.22
C TYR A 37 -10.96 32.83 -16.72
N ASN A 38 -10.43 31.67 -16.35
CA ASN A 38 -10.02 31.39 -15.00
C ASN A 38 -8.50 31.60 -14.86
N LYS A 39 -8.07 31.97 -13.67
CA LYS A 39 -6.67 32.10 -13.28
C LYS A 39 -6.41 31.27 -12.04
N SER A 40 -5.28 30.55 -12.02
CA SER A 40 -4.83 29.83 -10.84
C SER A 40 -3.35 30.03 -10.60
N ALA A 41 -2.98 30.22 -9.34
CA ALA A 41 -1.58 30.11 -8.91
C ALA A 41 -1.24 28.61 -8.75
N LEU A 42 -0.05 28.25 -9.20
CA LEU A 42 0.47 26.89 -9.12
C LEU A 42 1.65 26.82 -8.17
N LEU A 43 1.65 25.82 -7.29
CA LEU A 43 2.76 25.44 -6.43
C LEU A 43 3.41 24.18 -6.98
N GLU A 44 4.70 24.24 -7.32
CA GLU A 44 5.43 23.07 -7.85
C GLU A 44 5.61 22.03 -6.75
N CYS A 45 5.27 20.76 -7.05
CA CYS A 45 5.62 19.64 -6.21
C CYS A 45 7.13 19.39 -6.28
N ASN A 46 7.77 19.30 -5.15
CA ASN A 46 9.23 19.18 -5.05
C ASN A 46 9.69 17.80 -4.53
N ILE A 47 8.76 16.96 -4.14
CA ILE A 47 9.02 15.59 -3.66
C ILE A 47 7.80 14.70 -3.90
N ASP A 48 8.03 13.40 -3.89
CA ASP A 48 6.99 12.38 -3.82
C ASP A 48 6.89 11.83 -2.40
N LEU A 49 5.67 11.87 -1.81
CA LEU A 49 5.36 11.28 -0.52
C LEU A 49 5.10 9.78 -0.69
N PRO A 50 5.94 8.90 -0.13
CA PRO A 50 5.67 7.47 -0.16
C PRO A 50 4.62 7.12 0.90
N ILE A 51 3.47 6.60 0.47
CA ILE A 51 2.43 6.07 1.35
C ILE A 51 2.15 4.62 1.01
N VAL A 52 1.77 3.82 2.01
CA VAL A 52 1.39 2.42 1.81
C VAL A 52 -0.12 2.34 1.68
N ILE A 53 -0.60 1.81 0.56
CA ILE A 53 -2.02 1.57 0.29
C ILE A 53 -2.16 0.11 -0.12
N ASN A 54 -2.96 -0.66 0.63
CA ASN A 54 -3.17 -2.09 0.38
C ASN A 54 -1.84 -2.85 0.21
N GLY A 55 -0.87 -2.58 1.09
CA GLY A 55 0.45 -3.23 1.09
C GLY A 55 1.39 -2.81 -0.05
N ARG A 56 1.03 -1.80 -0.85
CA ARG A 56 1.87 -1.30 -1.95
C ARG A 56 2.26 0.15 -1.70
N ILE A 57 3.52 0.46 -1.96
CA ILE A 57 3.99 1.85 -1.90
C ILE A 57 3.45 2.60 -3.12
N LYS A 58 2.76 3.70 -2.84
CA LYS A 58 2.31 4.67 -3.83
C LYS A 58 3.00 6.00 -3.55
N ASN A 59 3.66 6.55 -4.55
CA ASN A 59 4.31 7.85 -4.47
C ASN A 59 3.32 8.94 -4.89
N ILE A 60 3.05 9.89 -3.99
CA ILE A 60 2.10 10.97 -4.20
C ILE A 60 2.88 12.28 -4.38
N PRO A 61 2.77 12.96 -5.53
CA PRO A 61 3.41 14.25 -5.73
C PRO A 61 2.93 15.26 -4.68
N CYS A 62 3.86 15.92 -4.01
CA CYS A 62 3.54 16.91 -2.99
C CYS A 62 4.57 18.04 -2.96
N HIS A 63 4.17 19.16 -2.37
CA HIS A 63 5.08 20.21 -2.00
C HIS A 63 5.43 20.09 -0.53
N VAL A 64 6.71 20.08 -0.21
CA VAL A 64 7.22 20.08 1.17
C VAL A 64 7.91 21.41 1.43
N GLY A 65 7.43 22.11 2.44
CA GLY A 65 7.99 23.35 2.96
C GLY A 65 8.46 23.18 4.41
N GLU A 66 9.53 23.86 4.76
CA GLU A 66 10.02 23.90 6.14
C GLU A 66 9.20 24.89 6.95
N LEU A 67 8.73 24.46 8.13
CA LEU A 67 8.12 25.35 9.10
C LEU A 67 9.21 26.03 9.92
N GLN A 68 9.10 27.35 10.03
CA GLN A 68 10.03 28.16 10.81
C GLN A 68 9.33 28.61 12.09
N SER A 69 9.96 28.37 13.24
CA SER A 69 9.48 28.88 14.51
C SER A 69 10.25 30.13 14.89
N PRO A 70 9.62 31.31 14.92
CA PRO A 70 10.26 32.51 15.44
C PRO A 70 10.37 32.37 16.97
N THR A 71 11.60 32.46 17.47
CA THR A 71 11.89 32.51 18.90
C THR A 71 12.43 33.88 19.25
N VAL A 72 11.91 34.53 20.28
CA VAL A 72 12.44 35.80 20.77
C VAL A 72 13.43 35.54 21.88
N ILE A 73 14.70 35.85 21.66
CA ILE A 73 15.77 35.78 22.65
C ILE A 73 16.36 37.18 22.79
N GLU A 74 16.36 37.73 24.01
CA GLU A 74 16.88 39.06 24.33
C GLU A 74 16.35 40.18 23.41
N GLY A 75 15.05 40.11 23.06
CA GLY A 75 14.40 41.09 22.20
C GLY A 75 14.72 40.97 20.69
N LYS A 76 15.53 39.98 20.33
CA LYS A 76 15.78 39.63 18.91
C LYS A 76 14.94 38.47 18.48
N VAL A 77 14.31 38.54 17.32
CA VAL A 77 13.60 37.42 16.68
C VAL A 77 14.65 36.55 16.01
N ILE A 78 14.83 35.33 16.48
CA ILE A 78 15.66 34.31 15.85
C ILE A 78 14.71 33.27 15.27
N THR A 79 14.77 33.07 13.97
CA THR A 79 14.04 32.02 13.26
C THR A 79 14.92 30.77 13.25
N THR A 80 14.47 29.69 13.89
CA THR A 80 15.16 28.41 13.90
C THR A 80 14.40 27.40 13.05
N LEU A 81 15.13 26.62 12.27
CA LEU A 81 14.61 25.41 11.62
C LEU A 81 14.48 24.35 12.73
N ASP A 82 13.25 24.01 13.07
CA ASP A 82 12.97 23.09 14.19
C ASP A 82 12.71 21.63 13.75
N GLY A 83 13.00 21.34 12.48
CA GLY A 83 12.80 19.98 11.91
C GLY A 83 11.34 19.64 11.64
N ARG A 84 10.45 20.65 11.62
CA ARG A 84 9.07 20.50 11.23
C ARG A 84 8.87 20.82 9.77
N LEU A 85 8.07 20.01 9.07
CA LEU A 85 7.73 20.23 7.68
C LEU A 85 6.21 20.30 7.52
N GLU A 86 5.77 21.10 6.56
CA GLU A 86 4.41 21.09 6.04
C GLU A 86 4.41 20.44 4.66
N ILE A 87 3.56 19.42 4.50
CA ILE A 87 3.37 18.73 3.23
C ILE A 87 2.01 19.13 2.67
N MET A 88 2.01 19.61 1.43
CA MET A 88 0.78 19.95 0.70
C MET A 88 0.62 19.04 -0.51
N THR A 89 -0.59 18.47 -0.67
CA THR A 89 -0.95 17.67 -1.83
C THR A 89 -2.44 17.75 -2.11
N GLU A 90 -2.90 17.16 -3.21
CA GLU A 90 -4.33 17.03 -3.52
C GLU A 90 -5.06 16.25 -2.43
N SER A 91 -6.23 16.76 -2.00
CA SER A 91 -7.05 16.07 -1.00
C SER A 91 -7.78 14.88 -1.62
N LYS A 92 -7.37 13.68 -1.21
CA LYS A 92 -7.97 12.40 -1.59
C LYS A 92 -8.15 11.53 -0.36
N ASP A 93 -9.06 10.58 -0.42
CA ASP A 93 -9.35 9.67 0.70
C ASP A 93 -8.09 8.95 1.20
N GLU A 94 -7.22 8.54 0.30
CA GLU A 94 -5.95 7.88 0.64
C GLU A 94 -5.00 8.76 1.48
N ILE A 95 -5.03 10.07 1.29
CA ILE A 95 -4.25 11.03 2.09
C ILE A 95 -5.00 11.37 3.39
N ASN A 96 -6.32 11.53 3.30
CA ASN A 96 -7.17 11.92 4.42
C ASN A 96 -7.25 10.82 5.49
N ASN A 97 -7.08 9.55 5.09
CA ASN A 97 -7.11 8.39 5.97
C ASN A 97 -5.74 8.04 6.59
N ILE A 98 -4.64 8.73 6.22
CA ILE A 98 -3.35 8.52 6.90
C ILE A 98 -3.53 8.82 8.40
N GLU A 99 -3.16 7.89 9.25
CA GLU A 99 -3.28 8.04 10.70
C GLU A 99 -2.22 8.97 11.27
N ILE A 100 -2.56 9.65 12.38
CA ILE A 100 -1.59 10.41 13.18
C ILE A 100 -0.52 9.43 13.69
N ASP A 101 0.71 9.92 13.85
CA ASP A 101 1.92 9.17 14.20
C ASP A 101 2.43 8.22 13.10
N THR A 102 1.79 8.24 11.90
CA THR A 102 2.39 7.60 10.71
C THR A 102 3.75 8.21 10.40
N LYS A 103 4.73 7.36 10.12
CA LYS A 103 6.10 7.76 9.82
C LYS A 103 6.41 7.70 8.34
N PHE A 104 7.18 8.68 7.87
CA PHE A 104 7.60 8.79 6.46
C PHE A 104 9.12 8.91 6.38
N ASN A 105 9.69 8.38 5.31
CA ASN A 105 11.06 8.66 4.92
C ASN A 105 11.07 9.82 3.90
N LEU A 106 11.45 11.00 4.35
CA LEU A 106 11.43 12.22 3.54
C LEU A 106 12.78 12.94 3.65
N VAL A 107 13.23 13.54 2.55
CA VAL A 107 14.34 14.51 2.50
C VAL A 107 15.49 14.24 3.50
N GLY A 108 16.03 13.01 3.46
CA GLY A 108 17.19 12.65 4.28
C GLY A 108 16.92 12.43 5.76
N GLY A 109 15.69 12.05 6.13
CA GLY A 109 15.32 11.74 7.50
C GLY A 109 13.96 11.07 7.63
N TYR A 110 13.66 10.66 8.86
CA TYR A 110 12.35 10.13 9.20
C TYR A 110 11.51 11.22 9.85
N TYR A 111 10.24 11.27 9.47
CA TYR A 111 9.28 12.25 9.94
C TYR A 111 7.99 11.55 10.36
N GLU A 112 7.36 12.06 11.39
CA GLU A 112 6.14 11.52 11.98
C GLU A 112 5.00 12.53 11.84
N LEU A 113 3.83 12.09 11.36
CA LEU A 113 2.65 12.92 11.19
C LEU A 113 2.09 13.34 12.55
N LYS A 114 2.09 14.64 12.84
CA LYS A 114 1.59 15.20 14.11
C LYS A 114 0.23 15.85 13.98
N ASN A 115 -0.10 16.36 12.81
CA ASN A 115 -1.40 16.97 12.55
C ASN A 115 -1.72 16.96 11.05
N LYS A 116 -3.00 16.99 10.72
CA LYS A 116 -3.47 17.13 9.33
C LYS A 116 -4.79 17.88 9.28
N TYR A 117 -5.01 18.62 8.20
CA TYR A 117 -6.31 19.19 7.88
C TYR A 117 -6.47 19.37 6.36
N ASN A 118 -7.70 19.55 5.92
CA ASN A 118 -8.04 19.79 4.53
C ASN A 118 -8.64 21.16 4.36
N LYS A 119 -8.21 21.87 3.33
CA LYS A 119 -8.76 23.17 2.97
C LYS A 119 -8.77 23.34 1.47
N SER A 120 -9.95 23.63 0.91
CA SER A 120 -10.09 23.97 -0.52
C SER A 120 -9.47 22.95 -1.48
N GLY A 121 -9.68 21.65 -1.22
CA GLY A 121 -9.14 20.57 -2.05
C GLY A 121 -7.66 20.24 -1.82
N ILE A 122 -7.01 20.90 -0.88
CA ILE A 122 -5.62 20.64 -0.50
C ILE A 122 -5.58 19.97 0.87
N SER A 123 -4.84 18.87 0.99
CA SER A 123 -4.47 18.26 2.26
C SER A 123 -3.15 18.85 2.75
N TYR A 124 -3.15 19.27 3.98
CA TYR A 124 -1.99 19.79 4.72
C TYR A 124 -1.61 18.78 5.80
N LEU A 125 -0.39 18.26 5.75
CA LEU A 125 0.16 17.33 6.72
C LEU A 125 1.33 18.00 7.42
N TYR A 126 1.26 18.08 8.76
CA TYR A 126 2.34 18.61 9.59
C TYR A 126 3.14 17.44 10.17
N VAL A 127 4.41 17.38 9.83
CA VAL A 127 5.29 16.32 10.25
C VAL A 127 6.48 16.85 11.04
N GLU A 128 6.92 16.11 12.03
CA GLU A 128 8.09 16.41 12.85
C GLU A 128 9.16 15.34 12.67
N ARG A 129 10.42 15.76 12.72
CA ARG A 129 11.54 14.84 12.58
C ARG A 129 11.57 13.84 13.74
N THR A 130 11.77 12.57 13.42
CA THR A 130 11.93 11.47 14.36
C THR A 130 13.20 10.67 14.08
N LEU A 131 13.69 9.93 15.06
CA LEU A 131 14.78 8.98 14.88
C LEU A 131 14.27 7.57 14.51
N GLU A 132 12.97 7.35 14.66
CA GLU A 132 12.35 6.07 14.39
C GLU A 132 12.00 5.93 12.90
N SER A 133 12.48 4.86 12.28
CA SER A 133 12.10 4.53 10.90
C SER A 133 10.63 4.16 10.79
N PRO A 134 10.00 4.37 9.62
CA PRO A 134 8.71 3.75 9.31
C PRO A 134 8.78 2.24 9.52
N LYS A 135 7.70 1.66 10.02
CA LYS A 135 7.58 0.21 10.08
C LYS A 135 7.37 -0.35 8.69
N GLU A 136 8.17 -1.35 8.35
CA GLU A 136 8.00 -2.12 7.12
C GLU A 136 7.22 -3.39 7.46
N TYR A 137 6.07 -3.58 6.80
CA TYR A 137 5.24 -4.78 6.95
C TYR A 137 5.34 -5.60 5.68
N LEU A 138 5.68 -6.86 5.80
CA LEU A 138 5.69 -7.82 4.70
C LEU A 138 4.89 -9.04 5.08
N PHE A 139 4.08 -9.53 4.15
CA PHE A 139 3.27 -10.72 4.33
C PHE A 139 3.42 -11.65 3.13
N GLU A 140 3.74 -12.90 3.39
CA GLU A 140 3.91 -13.94 2.38
C GLU A 140 3.25 -15.24 2.86
N ILE A 141 2.58 -15.94 1.94
CA ILE A 141 2.12 -17.31 2.14
C ILE A 141 2.83 -18.25 1.18
N THR A 142 3.24 -19.40 1.69
CA THR A 142 3.94 -20.43 0.90
C THR A 142 3.38 -21.82 1.20
N SER A 143 3.57 -22.75 0.24
CA SER A 143 3.35 -24.18 0.44
C SER A 143 4.56 -24.97 -0.05
N ASP A 144 4.68 -26.22 0.37
CA ASP A 144 5.81 -27.07 0.01
C ASP A 144 5.90 -27.35 -1.49
N ASN A 145 4.77 -27.38 -2.18
CA ASN A 145 4.66 -27.62 -3.61
C ASN A 145 3.62 -26.69 -4.25
N THR A 146 3.62 -26.61 -5.58
CA THR A 146 2.59 -25.91 -6.36
C THR A 146 1.60 -26.87 -7.04
N GLU A 147 1.92 -28.18 -7.04
CA GLU A 147 1.06 -29.23 -7.58
C GLU A 147 0.80 -30.31 -6.52
N TYR A 148 -0.44 -30.71 -6.38
CA TYR A 148 -0.93 -31.65 -5.39
C TYR A 148 -1.86 -32.69 -6.00
N THR A 149 -1.95 -33.84 -5.37
CA THR A 149 -2.85 -34.92 -5.80
C THR A 149 -4.21 -34.76 -5.12
N LYS A 150 -5.29 -34.99 -5.87
CA LYS A 150 -6.65 -35.07 -5.33
C LYS A 150 -6.72 -36.01 -4.12
N GLY A 151 -7.39 -35.58 -3.06
CA GLY A 151 -7.57 -36.32 -1.81
C GLY A 151 -6.44 -36.15 -0.79
N THR A 152 -5.40 -35.37 -1.10
CA THR A 152 -4.32 -35.03 -0.16
C THR A 152 -4.60 -33.73 0.59
N THR A 153 -3.79 -33.46 1.62
CA THR A 153 -3.81 -32.21 2.39
C THR A 153 -2.40 -31.63 2.46
N THR A 154 -2.29 -30.31 2.64
CA THR A 154 -1.02 -29.62 2.92
C THR A 154 -1.25 -28.49 3.90
N GLN A 155 -0.16 -28.06 4.57
CA GLN A 155 -0.14 -26.93 5.47
C GLN A 155 0.46 -25.73 4.76
N LEU A 156 -0.19 -24.57 4.80
CA LEU A 156 0.39 -23.30 4.41
C LEU A 156 1.34 -22.78 5.49
N THR A 157 2.39 -22.14 5.06
CA THR A 157 3.26 -21.33 5.93
C THR A 157 2.97 -19.87 5.66
N ALA A 158 2.50 -19.13 6.67
CA ALA A 158 2.33 -17.68 6.63
C ALA A 158 3.52 -17.00 7.33
N LYS A 159 4.05 -15.95 6.72
CA LYS A 159 5.19 -15.18 7.24
C LYS A 159 4.83 -13.70 7.31
N PRO A 160 4.05 -13.27 8.33
CA PRO A 160 3.86 -11.87 8.63
C PRO A 160 5.13 -11.32 9.29
N THR A 161 5.74 -10.26 8.74
CA THR A 161 6.94 -9.67 9.32
C THR A 161 6.81 -8.17 9.52
N ILE A 162 7.38 -7.67 10.61
CA ILE A 162 7.53 -6.24 10.90
C ILE A 162 9.03 -5.94 10.98
N ASN A 163 9.53 -5.10 10.08
CA ASN A 163 10.97 -4.78 9.97
C ASN A 163 11.84 -6.05 9.85
N GLY A 164 11.34 -7.07 9.12
CA GLY A 164 12.03 -8.34 8.91
C GLY A 164 11.93 -9.37 10.04
N ALA A 165 11.34 -9.04 11.20
CA ALA A 165 11.06 -9.97 12.28
C ALA A 165 9.63 -10.54 12.15
N ILE A 166 9.44 -11.85 12.42
CA ILE A 166 8.11 -12.47 12.40
C ILE A 166 7.24 -11.87 13.49
N ASP A 167 6.00 -11.51 13.15
CA ASP A 167 4.97 -11.11 14.10
C ASP A 167 4.15 -12.33 14.53
N GLU A 168 4.48 -12.87 15.70
CA GLU A 168 3.79 -14.03 16.31
C GLU A 168 2.35 -13.68 16.75
N THR A 169 1.95 -12.42 16.76
CA THR A 169 0.62 -11.96 17.18
C THR A 169 -0.32 -11.70 16.01
N ALA A 170 0.14 -11.87 14.77
CA ALA A 170 -0.61 -11.62 13.57
C ALA A 170 -1.81 -12.57 13.43
N HIS A 171 -2.99 -12.00 13.13
CA HIS A 171 -4.18 -12.79 12.79
C HIS A 171 -4.28 -12.96 11.28
N ILE A 172 -4.15 -14.21 10.83
CA ILE A 172 -4.23 -14.55 9.41
C ILE A 172 -5.53 -15.28 9.13
N THR A 173 -6.22 -14.85 8.08
CA THR A 173 -7.38 -15.56 7.52
C THR A 173 -7.06 -16.07 6.14
N TYR A 174 -7.71 -17.16 5.74
CA TYR A 174 -7.49 -17.78 4.45
C TYR A 174 -8.80 -17.93 3.69
N SER A 175 -8.73 -17.89 2.36
CA SER A 175 -9.86 -18.17 1.48
C SER A 175 -9.41 -18.89 0.22
N SER A 176 -10.31 -19.66 -0.36
CA SER A 176 -10.12 -20.37 -1.63
C SER A 176 -10.97 -19.72 -2.72
N SER A 177 -10.41 -19.56 -3.93
CA SER A 177 -11.16 -19.07 -5.09
C SER A 177 -12.18 -20.08 -5.61
N ASP A 178 -11.98 -21.38 -5.30
CA ASP A 178 -12.90 -22.47 -5.67
C ASP A 178 -12.86 -23.59 -4.63
N GLU A 179 -13.82 -23.60 -3.71
CA GLU A 179 -13.93 -24.60 -2.67
C GLU A 179 -14.32 -25.99 -3.19
N THR A 180 -14.74 -26.11 -4.43
CA THR A 180 -14.99 -27.43 -5.06
C THR A 180 -13.70 -28.10 -5.51
N VAL A 181 -12.65 -27.32 -5.77
CA VAL A 181 -11.31 -27.81 -6.12
C VAL A 181 -10.46 -28.00 -4.87
N ALA A 182 -10.39 -26.99 -4.00
CA ALA A 182 -9.68 -27.09 -2.72
C ALA A 182 -10.32 -26.20 -1.65
N LYS A 183 -10.37 -26.67 -0.42
CA LYS A 183 -10.79 -25.93 0.77
C LYS A 183 -9.59 -25.64 1.65
N VAL A 184 -9.58 -24.47 2.28
CA VAL A 184 -8.61 -24.09 3.31
C VAL A 184 -9.34 -23.79 4.61
N ASP A 185 -8.80 -24.23 5.73
CA ASP A 185 -9.35 -23.93 7.06
C ASP A 185 -8.65 -22.71 7.71
N ASP A 186 -9.15 -22.29 8.88
CA ASP A 186 -8.62 -21.15 9.63
C ASP A 186 -7.17 -21.36 10.11
N ASN A 187 -6.67 -22.60 10.13
CA ASN A 187 -5.29 -22.94 10.47
C ASN A 187 -4.37 -22.96 9.24
N GLY A 188 -4.91 -22.71 8.02
CA GLY A 188 -4.16 -22.79 6.78
C GLY A 188 -3.94 -24.21 6.28
N ILE A 189 -4.72 -25.20 6.74
CA ILE A 189 -4.69 -26.56 6.18
C ILE A 189 -5.56 -26.59 4.94
N ILE A 190 -4.95 -26.95 3.80
CA ILE A 190 -5.66 -27.11 2.52
C ILE A 190 -6.02 -28.56 2.33
N THR A 191 -7.27 -28.83 1.92
CA THR A 191 -7.76 -30.14 1.49
C THR A 191 -8.09 -30.08 -0.01
N PHE A 192 -7.45 -30.91 -0.83
CA PHE A 192 -7.63 -30.98 -2.27
C PHE A 192 -8.76 -31.95 -2.64
N ILE A 193 -9.85 -31.44 -3.23
CA ILE A 193 -11.13 -32.16 -3.43
C ILE A 193 -11.30 -32.67 -4.86
N ALA A 194 -10.98 -31.84 -5.84
CA ALA A 194 -11.12 -32.16 -7.27
C ALA A 194 -9.94 -31.61 -8.08
N GLU A 195 -9.75 -32.17 -9.28
CA GLU A 195 -8.75 -31.70 -10.23
C GLU A 195 -9.08 -30.27 -10.70
N GLY A 196 -8.05 -29.46 -10.89
CA GLY A 196 -8.21 -28.09 -11.36
C GLY A 196 -7.11 -27.16 -10.85
N SER A 197 -7.28 -25.88 -11.12
CA SER A 197 -6.42 -24.81 -10.58
C SER A 197 -7.20 -23.97 -9.59
N VAL A 198 -6.59 -23.62 -8.48
CA VAL A 198 -7.20 -22.83 -7.41
C VAL A 198 -6.22 -21.77 -6.91
N ILE A 199 -6.74 -20.60 -6.52
CA ILE A 199 -5.98 -19.55 -5.87
C ILE A 199 -6.37 -19.55 -4.39
N ILE A 200 -5.37 -19.70 -3.52
CA ILE A 200 -5.53 -19.52 -2.08
C ILE A 200 -5.06 -18.09 -1.75
N THR A 201 -5.87 -17.37 -1.02
CA THR A 201 -5.54 -16.02 -0.53
C THR A 201 -5.37 -16.07 0.98
N GLY A 202 -4.25 -15.59 1.47
CA GLY A 202 -4.03 -15.27 2.88
C GLY A 202 -4.21 -13.77 3.12
N THR A 203 -4.73 -13.39 4.27
CA THR A 203 -4.92 -12.01 4.67
C THR A 203 -4.43 -11.81 6.10
N TRP A 204 -3.48 -10.90 6.29
CA TRP A 204 -3.09 -10.39 7.60
C TRP A 204 -4.02 -9.24 7.97
N ILE A 205 -4.94 -9.50 8.92
CA ILE A 205 -6.08 -8.62 9.21
C ILE A 205 -5.64 -7.23 9.69
N GLU A 206 -4.73 -7.15 10.67
CA GLU A 206 -4.33 -5.90 11.31
C GLU A 206 -3.65 -4.93 10.34
N GLN A 207 -2.99 -5.46 9.32
CA GLN A 207 -2.26 -4.66 8.34
C GLN A 207 -3.01 -4.55 6.99
N SER A 208 -4.13 -5.26 6.84
CA SER A 208 -4.86 -5.37 5.57
C SER A 208 -3.96 -5.81 4.41
N LEU A 209 -2.95 -6.63 4.70
CA LEU A 209 -2.04 -7.19 3.71
C LEU A 209 -2.55 -8.53 3.23
N THR A 210 -2.50 -8.74 1.91
CA THR A 210 -2.90 -10.00 1.29
C THR A 210 -1.78 -10.55 0.42
N ASP A 211 -1.65 -11.88 0.42
CA ASP A 211 -0.82 -12.61 -0.53
C ASP A 211 -1.60 -13.77 -1.12
N THR A 212 -1.22 -14.21 -2.31
CA THR A 212 -1.96 -15.25 -3.06
C THR A 212 -1.02 -16.32 -3.58
N LEU A 213 -1.48 -17.58 -3.48
CA LEU A 213 -0.76 -18.74 -3.98
C LEU A 213 -1.64 -19.50 -4.97
N THR A 214 -1.13 -19.71 -6.19
CA THR A 214 -1.82 -20.53 -7.21
C THR A 214 -1.35 -21.97 -7.11
N LEU A 215 -2.29 -22.89 -6.92
CA LEU A 215 -2.05 -24.33 -6.80
C LEU A 215 -2.77 -25.09 -7.91
N SER A 216 -2.17 -26.17 -8.38
CA SER A 216 -2.79 -27.13 -9.30
C SER A 216 -3.08 -28.46 -8.60
N VAL A 217 -4.23 -29.04 -8.90
CA VAL A 217 -4.64 -30.37 -8.37
C VAL A 217 -4.76 -31.33 -9.54
N VAL A 218 -3.99 -32.40 -9.47
CA VAL A 218 -3.95 -33.45 -10.49
C VAL A 218 -4.57 -34.77 -10.02
N ALA A 219 -4.95 -35.63 -10.95
CA ALA A 219 -5.38 -36.98 -10.62
C ALA A 219 -4.29 -37.76 -9.88
N GLY A 220 -4.67 -38.56 -8.88
CA GLY A 220 -3.77 -39.55 -8.34
C GLY A 220 -3.39 -40.58 -9.40
N ILE A 221 -2.12 -41.00 -9.41
CA ILE A 221 -1.71 -42.13 -10.25
C ILE A 221 -2.52 -43.33 -9.74
N PRO A 222 -3.35 -43.99 -10.57
CA PRO A 222 -4.03 -45.21 -10.15
C PRO A 222 -2.98 -46.23 -9.68
N ASP A 223 -3.23 -46.86 -8.50
CA ASP A 223 -2.39 -47.96 -8.08
C ASP A 223 -2.31 -48.98 -9.22
N THR A 224 -1.09 -49.13 -9.77
CA THR A 224 -0.87 -50.18 -10.77
C THR A 224 -1.15 -51.52 -10.09
N PRO A 225 -2.17 -52.26 -10.55
CA PRO A 225 -2.46 -53.55 -9.92
C PRO A 225 -1.22 -54.42 -9.99
N ASN A 226 -0.78 -54.88 -8.82
CA ASN A 226 0.39 -55.75 -8.71
C ASN A 226 0.01 -57.12 -9.22
N TYR A 227 0.17 -57.37 -10.54
CA TYR A 227 -0.05 -58.67 -11.15
C TYR A 227 1.07 -59.62 -10.77
N THR A 228 0.84 -60.52 -9.83
CA THR A 228 1.71 -61.68 -9.60
C THR A 228 1.38 -62.75 -10.60
N MET A 229 2.31 -63.00 -11.53
CA MET A 229 2.21 -64.13 -12.43
C MET A 229 2.85 -65.35 -11.76
N SER A 230 2.07 -66.38 -11.44
CA SER A 230 2.58 -67.68 -11.01
C SER A 230 2.67 -68.62 -12.23
N ILE A 231 3.89 -69.08 -12.54
CA ILE A 231 4.11 -70.12 -13.53
C ILE A 231 4.18 -71.44 -12.79
N THR A 232 3.20 -72.32 -12.98
CA THR A 232 3.26 -73.74 -12.56
C THR A 232 3.81 -74.52 -13.71
N ALA A 233 4.96 -75.16 -13.52
CA ALA A 233 5.48 -76.20 -14.45
C ALA A 233 4.65 -77.46 -14.20
N ASN A 234 4.05 -78.03 -15.24
CA ASN A 234 3.47 -79.38 -15.25
C ASN A 234 4.58 -80.35 -15.64
N ASP A 235 4.85 -81.32 -14.79
CA ASP A 235 5.68 -82.49 -15.09
C ASP A 235 4.95 -83.44 -16.04
#